data_39bb7376b100d438ab1f2151ddc2a03d
#
_entry.id   39bb7376b100d438ab1f2151ddc2a03d
#
_cell.length_a   1.000
_cell.length_b   1.000
_cell.length_c   1.000
_cell.angle_alpha   90.00
_cell.angle_beta   90.00
_cell.angle_gamma   90.00
#
_symmetry.space_group_name_H-M   'P 1'
#
loop_
_entity.id
_entity.type
_entity.pdbx_description
1 polymer ?
#
loop_
_entity_poly.entity_id
_entity_poly.type
_entity_poly.pdbx_seq_one_letter_code
_entity_poly.pdbx_strand_id
1 'polypeptide(L)'
;MNHDRLAAAPPQVAGFDRRDWLVLLSVVAVVALPYLQTYDDTLMVVDDTGYLGPGIRGGFSWASLRWAFGYHEANWHPLTWVSHMLDWQLSPWNAGLFKLHNLLLHLGSVGMFFLFLRRAGEPAAAAALAALVFGVHPLRVVSVAWVAERKDCLCVFFCVATMLAYQRYAVRRTAAGYLLVTATIALAMLSKPLAVTLPVGLAVLDLWPLGRLDPRRPRSWRWLVVEKLPWLVMSAGLSLVTMQAQATGGAVNRAAPLEWRLQQTVMSYGVYLWQLFVVGGHSVLYPIPVNPWLPPWRVLGTLALLAGITAVAAANVVRRPWLAAGWAWFLLITFPMSGIVAIGEHSRADRYTYLPHLLLIAAIVHHVWRCGWLAAPRAAIRWPARAIVLVYLAGLFMTTWGWVACWHDSERVILRSLEATGPNAPLLRILGAFYDMTDEPAAALKCFELAIEHGPREVDARALLVRNLVRDGRAAEAERVFATLVHDAPDIAGDVAEKLWTWDASDHRPTDRLGFIWRHVLFAAEAAGDVARAREAARRIKRDE
;
A
#
# COMPACT_ATOMS: atom_id res chain seq x y z
N MET A 1 -0.51 -55.91 3.67
CA MET A 1 -1.14 -55.22 2.50
C MET A 1 -0.75 -53.77 2.50
N ASN A 2 0.00 -53.38 1.47
CA ASN A 2 0.75 -52.14 1.35
C ASN A 2 -0.12 -50.86 1.42
N HIS A 3 0.00 -50.10 2.51
CA HIS A 3 -0.64 -48.78 2.71
C HIS A 3 0.20 -47.56 2.26
N ASP A 4 1.37 -47.79 1.60
CA ASP A 4 2.34 -46.72 1.32
C ASP A 4 2.32 -46.15 -0.13
N ARG A 5 1.30 -46.39 -0.92
CA ARG A 5 1.31 -46.03 -2.35
C ARG A 5 0.32 -44.91 -2.76
N LEU A 6 0.06 -43.90 -1.92
CA LEU A 6 -0.65 -42.69 -2.36
C LEU A 6 -0.15 -41.41 -1.66
N ALA A 7 1.10 -41.35 -1.24
CA ALA A 7 1.77 -40.07 -1.09
C ALA A 7 2.05 -39.58 -2.51
N ALA A 8 1.39 -38.49 -2.96
CA ALA A 8 1.78 -37.81 -4.19
C ALA A 8 3.29 -37.56 -4.11
N ALA A 9 4.02 -38.04 -5.10
CA ALA A 9 5.46 -37.82 -5.14
C ALA A 9 5.74 -36.32 -4.92
N PRO A 10 6.72 -35.97 -4.07
CA PRO A 10 7.06 -34.58 -3.86
C PRO A 10 7.31 -33.95 -5.23
N PRO A 11 6.87 -32.71 -5.49
CA PRO A 11 7.07 -32.09 -6.78
C PRO A 11 8.56 -32.17 -7.09
N GLN A 12 8.90 -32.89 -8.16
CA GLN A 12 10.27 -32.95 -8.65
C GLN A 12 10.64 -31.50 -8.96
N VAL A 13 11.62 -30.96 -8.24
CA VAL A 13 12.14 -29.64 -8.53
C VAL A 13 12.73 -29.71 -9.93
N ALA A 14 11.98 -29.25 -10.92
CA ALA A 14 12.43 -29.19 -12.30
C ALA A 14 13.74 -28.39 -12.32
N GLY A 15 14.79 -28.98 -12.90
CA GLY A 15 16.07 -28.31 -13.05
C GLY A 15 15.88 -27.04 -13.85
N PHE A 16 16.50 -25.97 -13.41
CA PHE A 16 16.49 -24.67 -14.11
C PHE A 16 17.49 -24.76 -15.26
N ASP A 17 17.03 -24.65 -16.50
CA ASP A 17 17.86 -24.76 -17.70
C ASP A 17 18.24 -23.39 -18.29
N ARG A 18 19.04 -23.38 -19.34
CA ARG A 18 19.47 -22.15 -20.03
C ARG A 18 18.26 -21.37 -20.59
N ARG A 19 17.22 -22.06 -21.02
CA ARG A 19 16.00 -21.41 -21.53
C ARG A 19 15.24 -20.68 -20.44
N ASP A 20 15.15 -21.28 -19.25
CA ASP A 20 14.52 -20.64 -18.10
C ASP A 20 15.21 -19.32 -17.75
N TRP A 21 16.56 -19.28 -17.81
CA TRP A 21 17.32 -18.05 -17.59
C TRP A 21 17.05 -16.98 -18.65
N LEU A 22 17.01 -17.37 -19.94
CA LEU A 22 16.70 -16.43 -21.02
C LEU A 22 15.28 -15.86 -20.88
N VAL A 23 14.31 -16.72 -20.55
CA VAL A 23 12.92 -16.29 -20.30
C VAL A 23 12.85 -15.34 -19.10
N LEU A 24 13.51 -15.67 -18.00
CA LEU A 24 13.57 -14.82 -16.81
C LEU A 24 14.18 -13.45 -17.12
N LEU A 25 15.31 -13.41 -17.80
CA LEU A 25 15.96 -12.15 -18.19
C LEU A 25 15.06 -11.30 -19.09
N SER A 26 14.35 -11.94 -20.03
CA SER A 26 13.38 -11.24 -20.89
C SER A 26 12.21 -10.66 -20.08
N VAL A 27 11.68 -11.41 -19.12
CA VAL A 27 10.62 -10.93 -18.21
C VAL A 27 11.11 -9.73 -17.41
N VAL A 28 12.29 -9.84 -16.78
CA VAL A 28 12.87 -8.76 -15.98
C VAL A 28 13.12 -7.52 -16.83
N ALA A 29 13.65 -7.67 -18.05
CA ALA A 29 13.90 -6.57 -18.97
C ALA A 29 12.59 -5.84 -19.34
N VAL A 30 11.54 -6.59 -19.73
CA VAL A 30 10.24 -5.99 -20.07
C VAL A 30 9.64 -5.25 -18.88
N VAL A 31 9.71 -5.81 -17.67
CA VAL A 31 9.21 -5.16 -16.45
C VAL A 31 10.00 -3.90 -16.09
N ALA A 32 11.30 -3.89 -16.32
CA ALA A 32 12.17 -2.74 -16.03
C ALA A 32 11.90 -1.54 -16.95
N LEU A 33 11.60 -1.77 -18.23
CA LEU A 33 11.52 -0.73 -19.26
C LEU A 33 10.68 0.51 -18.88
N PRO A 34 9.44 0.39 -18.36
CA PRO A 34 8.64 1.57 -17.98
C PRO A 34 9.30 2.42 -16.89
N TYR A 35 10.03 1.81 -15.97
CA TYR A 35 10.61 2.49 -14.81
C TYR A 35 11.94 3.17 -15.10
N LEU A 36 12.59 2.88 -16.24
CA LEU A 36 13.86 3.55 -16.62
C LEU A 36 13.68 5.04 -16.86
N GLN A 37 12.45 5.51 -17.10
CA GLN A 37 12.13 6.93 -17.26
C GLN A 37 12.10 7.72 -15.93
N THR A 38 12.22 7.08 -14.75
CA THR A 38 12.16 7.75 -13.43
C THR A 38 13.56 8.03 -12.85
N TYR A 39 14.62 7.84 -13.59
CA TYR A 39 15.98 7.95 -13.06
C TYR A 39 16.35 9.39 -12.63
N ASP A 40 15.91 10.40 -13.39
CA ASP A 40 16.21 11.83 -13.15
C ASP A 40 15.07 12.55 -12.41
N ASP A 41 14.17 11.83 -11.77
CA ASP A 41 12.98 12.38 -11.13
C ASP A 41 13.30 13.10 -9.81
N THR A 42 12.34 13.91 -9.36
CA THR A 42 12.36 14.57 -8.06
C THR A 42 11.75 13.70 -6.95
N LEU A 43 12.02 14.05 -5.69
CA LEU A 43 11.29 13.51 -4.55
C LEU A 43 9.86 14.05 -4.53
N MET A 44 8.91 13.21 -4.13
CA MET A 44 7.51 13.61 -4.02
C MET A 44 7.29 14.47 -2.76
N VAL A 45 6.52 15.54 -2.90
CA VAL A 45 6.07 16.37 -1.76
C VAL A 45 5.21 15.55 -0.81
N VAL A 46 4.49 14.55 -1.33
CA VAL A 46 3.69 13.63 -0.52
C VAL A 46 4.64 12.66 0.20
N ASP A 47 4.76 12.78 1.51
CA ASP A 47 5.49 11.91 2.44
C ASP A 47 7.02 11.82 2.28
N ASP A 48 7.62 11.93 1.08
CA ASP A 48 9.06 11.67 0.89
C ASP A 48 9.94 12.56 1.78
N THR A 49 9.58 13.83 1.95
CA THR A 49 10.32 14.76 2.79
C THR A 49 10.27 14.40 4.28
N GLY A 50 9.13 13.92 4.76
CA GLY A 50 8.95 13.39 6.11
C GLY A 50 9.72 12.08 6.32
N TYR A 51 9.61 11.16 5.34
CA TYR A 51 10.34 9.89 5.36
C TYR A 51 11.87 10.09 5.37
N LEU A 52 12.39 11.08 4.67
CA LEU A 52 13.83 11.41 4.68
C LEU A 52 14.20 12.41 5.79
N GLY A 53 13.57 12.31 6.95
CA GLY A 53 13.79 13.13 8.13
C GLY A 53 15.16 12.94 8.79
N PRO A 54 15.43 13.66 9.91
CA PRO A 54 16.74 13.69 10.58
C PRO A 54 17.30 12.31 10.95
N GLY A 55 16.45 11.34 11.31
CA GLY A 55 16.88 9.98 11.65
C GLY A 55 17.52 9.25 10.47
N ILE A 56 17.03 9.48 9.24
CA ILE A 56 17.59 8.91 8.01
C ILE A 56 18.84 9.66 7.60
N ARG A 57 18.84 11.00 7.72
CA ARG A 57 19.96 11.87 7.33
C ARG A 57 21.23 11.64 8.17
N GLY A 58 21.10 11.02 9.35
CA GLY A 58 22.22 10.55 10.15
C GLY A 58 22.99 9.36 9.55
N GLY A 59 22.52 8.77 8.45
CA GLY A 59 23.12 7.61 7.80
C GLY A 59 23.23 6.40 8.76
N PHE A 60 24.18 5.51 8.52
CA PHE A 60 24.47 4.37 9.40
C PHE A 60 25.25 4.80 10.65
N SER A 61 24.53 5.21 11.68
CA SER A 61 25.07 5.45 13.01
C SER A 61 24.31 4.64 14.05
N TRP A 62 24.91 4.41 15.22
CA TRP A 62 24.20 3.71 16.30
C TRP A 62 22.95 4.45 16.77
N ALA A 63 23.00 5.80 16.73
CA ALA A 63 21.86 6.64 17.04
C ALA A 63 20.72 6.46 16.01
N SER A 64 21.05 6.49 14.71
CA SER A 64 20.08 6.28 13.63
C SER A 64 19.48 4.87 13.66
N LEU A 65 20.31 3.84 13.90
CA LEU A 65 19.81 2.47 14.04
C LEU A 65 18.84 2.33 15.23
N ARG A 66 19.16 2.93 16.38
CA ARG A 66 18.23 2.96 17.52
C ARG A 66 16.95 3.71 17.18
N TRP A 67 17.06 4.84 16.48
CA TRP A 67 15.92 5.61 15.99
C TRP A 67 15.02 4.75 15.09
N ALA A 68 15.57 3.95 14.18
CA ALA A 68 14.79 3.13 13.25
C ALA A 68 13.84 2.15 13.96
N PHE A 69 14.11 1.74 15.18
CA PHE A 69 13.23 0.89 15.98
C PHE A 69 12.19 1.67 16.81
N GLY A 70 12.16 3.00 16.69
CA GLY A 70 11.11 3.85 17.25
C GLY A 70 9.84 3.87 16.39
N TYR A 71 8.82 4.58 16.87
CA TYR A 71 7.59 4.84 16.14
C TYR A 71 7.73 6.14 15.37
N HIS A 72 7.63 6.08 14.03
CA HIS A 72 7.75 7.23 13.14
C HIS A 72 6.65 7.19 12.09
N GLU A 73 6.10 8.36 11.72
CA GLU A 73 5.03 8.49 10.73
C GLU A 73 3.85 7.52 11.01
N ALA A 74 3.46 7.41 12.28
CA ALA A 74 2.43 6.47 12.76
C ALA A 74 2.68 4.98 12.39
N ASN A 75 3.93 4.61 12.12
CA ASN A 75 4.34 3.29 11.67
C ASN A 75 5.50 2.72 12.49
N TRP A 76 5.66 1.39 12.40
CA TRP A 76 6.83 0.66 12.88
C TRP A 76 7.31 -0.30 11.80
N HIS A 77 8.32 0.12 11.04
CA HIS A 77 8.94 -0.66 9.96
C HIS A 77 10.46 -0.42 9.89
N PRO A 78 11.20 -0.89 10.91
CA PRO A 78 12.61 -0.55 11.08
C PRO A 78 13.49 -0.91 9.90
N LEU A 79 13.23 -2.02 9.20
CA LEU A 79 14.03 -2.41 8.04
C LEU A 79 13.88 -1.41 6.88
N THR A 80 12.71 -0.83 6.70
CA THR A 80 12.49 0.22 5.71
C THR A 80 13.32 1.45 6.02
N TRP A 81 13.33 1.91 7.29
CA TRP A 81 14.17 3.02 7.71
C TRP A 81 15.66 2.74 7.49
N VAL A 82 16.15 1.55 7.89
CA VAL A 82 17.53 1.14 7.66
C VAL A 82 17.88 1.11 6.16
N SER A 83 16.95 0.69 5.30
CA SER A 83 17.19 0.69 3.86
C SER A 83 17.31 2.11 3.27
N HIS A 84 16.53 3.07 3.79
CA HIS A 84 16.67 4.48 3.40
C HIS A 84 17.97 5.11 3.92
N MET A 85 18.44 4.71 5.11
CA MET A 85 19.76 5.14 5.62
C MET A 85 20.89 4.69 4.69
N LEU A 86 20.78 3.50 4.08
CA LEU A 86 21.74 3.03 3.10
C LEU A 86 21.77 3.94 1.86
N ASP A 87 20.59 4.25 1.31
CA ASP A 87 20.48 5.14 0.16
C ASP A 87 21.05 6.53 0.47
N TRP A 88 20.70 7.06 1.64
CA TRP A 88 21.22 8.34 2.09
C TRP A 88 22.74 8.35 2.24
N GLN A 89 23.32 7.27 2.77
CA GLN A 89 24.77 7.13 2.90
C GLN A 89 25.48 7.06 1.55
N LEU A 90 24.84 6.45 0.54
CA LEU A 90 25.41 6.31 -0.80
C LEU A 90 25.30 7.61 -1.61
N SER A 91 24.15 8.28 -1.58
CA SER A 91 23.94 9.53 -2.32
C SER A 91 22.74 10.29 -1.72
N PRO A 92 23.02 11.28 -0.83
CA PRO A 92 21.98 12.11 -0.23
C PRO A 92 21.13 12.84 -1.30
N TRP A 93 19.83 12.91 -1.06
CA TRP A 93 18.87 13.61 -1.93
C TRP A 93 18.75 13.08 -3.37
N ASN A 94 19.38 12.00 -3.72
CA ASN A 94 19.30 11.42 -5.07
C ASN A 94 18.02 10.58 -5.23
N ALA A 95 16.93 11.20 -5.66
CA ALA A 95 15.64 10.53 -5.88
C ALA A 95 15.76 9.31 -6.82
N GLY A 96 16.57 9.42 -7.87
CA GLY A 96 16.82 8.34 -8.84
C GLY A 96 17.42 7.09 -8.19
N LEU A 97 18.39 7.26 -7.25
CA LEU A 97 18.97 6.13 -6.51
C LEU A 97 17.92 5.45 -5.63
N PHE A 98 17.11 6.23 -4.90
CA PHE A 98 16.05 5.67 -4.05
C PHE A 98 15.01 4.90 -4.90
N LYS A 99 14.60 5.44 -6.04
CA LYS A 99 13.67 4.77 -6.97
C LYS A 99 14.30 3.53 -7.62
N LEU A 100 15.60 3.59 -7.98
CA LEU A 100 16.33 2.44 -8.50
C LEU A 100 16.34 1.26 -7.51
N HIS A 101 16.55 1.51 -6.22
CA HIS A 101 16.50 0.44 -5.22
C HIS A 101 15.08 -0.16 -5.09
N ASN A 102 14.02 0.65 -5.17
CA ASN A 102 12.66 0.13 -5.24
C ASN A 102 12.46 -0.76 -6.47
N LEU A 103 12.95 -0.32 -7.63
CA LEU A 103 12.90 -1.10 -8.87
C LEU A 103 13.65 -2.42 -8.73
N LEU A 104 14.88 -2.42 -8.19
CA LEU A 104 15.65 -3.64 -7.99
C LEU A 104 14.93 -4.65 -7.08
N LEU A 105 14.31 -4.19 -6.00
CA LEU A 105 13.48 -5.02 -5.12
C LEU A 105 12.26 -5.58 -5.86
N HIS A 106 11.62 -4.77 -6.71
CA HIS A 106 10.50 -5.20 -7.54
C HIS A 106 10.92 -6.26 -8.55
N LEU A 107 12.00 -6.03 -9.29
CA LEU A 107 12.55 -6.97 -10.26
C LEU A 107 12.99 -8.28 -9.59
N GLY A 108 13.61 -8.18 -8.41
CA GLY A 108 13.93 -9.34 -7.57
C GLY A 108 12.69 -10.14 -7.18
N SER A 109 11.60 -9.44 -6.80
CA SER A 109 10.31 -10.07 -6.47
C SER A 109 9.71 -10.80 -7.68
N VAL A 110 9.73 -10.16 -8.87
CA VAL A 110 9.28 -10.75 -10.14
C VAL A 110 10.10 -12.00 -10.49
N GLY A 111 11.42 -11.90 -10.38
CA GLY A 111 12.33 -13.01 -10.66
C GLY A 111 12.12 -14.17 -9.70
N MET A 112 12.02 -13.90 -8.40
CA MET A 112 11.75 -14.92 -7.39
C MET A 112 10.34 -15.55 -7.57
N PHE A 113 9.36 -14.78 -7.99
CA PHE A 113 8.02 -15.30 -8.28
C PHE A 113 8.03 -16.24 -9.48
N PHE A 114 8.73 -15.89 -10.55
CA PHE A 114 8.96 -16.79 -11.68
C PHE A 114 9.64 -18.10 -11.22
N LEU A 115 10.71 -18.01 -10.43
CA LEU A 115 11.41 -19.17 -9.86
C LEU A 115 10.49 -20.05 -8.99
N PHE A 116 9.65 -19.43 -8.17
CA PHE A 116 8.69 -20.13 -7.33
C PHE A 116 7.72 -20.97 -8.17
N LEU A 117 7.16 -20.37 -9.22
CA LEU A 117 6.23 -21.05 -10.13
C LEU A 117 6.93 -22.17 -10.92
N ARG A 118 8.14 -21.95 -11.43
CA ARG A 118 8.92 -22.99 -12.10
C ARG A 118 9.19 -24.18 -11.20
N ARG A 119 9.58 -23.93 -9.94
CA ARG A 119 9.81 -24.98 -8.95
C ARG A 119 8.51 -25.66 -8.50
N ALA A 120 7.38 -25.01 -8.64
CA ALA A 120 6.06 -25.60 -8.43
C ALA A 120 5.58 -26.47 -9.61
N GLY A 121 6.39 -26.59 -10.67
CA GLY A 121 6.10 -27.42 -11.85
C GLY A 121 5.37 -26.69 -12.97
N GLU A 122 5.23 -25.36 -12.88
CA GLU A 122 4.63 -24.59 -13.98
C GLU A 122 5.55 -24.59 -15.20
N PRO A 123 5.01 -24.70 -16.44
CA PRO A 123 5.78 -24.48 -17.65
C PRO A 123 6.39 -23.08 -17.69
N ALA A 124 7.58 -22.94 -18.28
CA ALA A 124 8.29 -21.65 -18.35
C ALA A 124 7.42 -20.51 -18.91
N ALA A 125 6.62 -20.79 -19.94
CA ALA A 125 5.73 -19.79 -20.54
C ALA A 125 4.58 -19.40 -19.61
N ALA A 126 4.03 -20.32 -18.83
CA ALA A 126 2.99 -20.00 -17.83
C ALA A 126 3.59 -19.18 -16.66
N ALA A 127 4.76 -19.59 -16.16
CA ALA A 127 5.48 -18.84 -15.13
C ALA A 127 5.85 -17.42 -15.60
N ALA A 128 6.31 -17.28 -16.85
CA ALA A 128 6.61 -15.99 -17.47
C ALA A 128 5.37 -15.12 -17.60
N LEU A 129 4.24 -15.68 -18.07
CA LEU A 129 2.98 -14.94 -18.18
C LEU A 129 2.52 -14.42 -16.81
N ALA A 130 2.56 -15.25 -15.78
CA ALA A 130 2.19 -14.83 -14.43
C ALA A 130 3.13 -13.75 -13.88
N ALA A 131 4.45 -13.92 -14.09
CA ALA A 131 5.45 -12.95 -13.65
C ALA A 131 5.35 -11.62 -14.43
N LEU A 132 5.06 -11.66 -15.74
CA LEU A 132 4.80 -10.45 -16.54
C LEU A 132 3.54 -9.73 -16.06
N VAL A 133 2.40 -10.43 -15.95
CA VAL A 133 1.16 -9.80 -15.43
C VAL A 133 1.38 -9.19 -14.05
N PHE A 134 2.09 -9.87 -13.17
CA PHE A 134 2.43 -9.33 -11.85
C PHE A 134 3.32 -8.09 -11.94
N GLY A 135 4.41 -8.16 -12.74
CA GLY A 135 5.45 -7.14 -12.78
C GLY A 135 5.06 -5.88 -13.55
N VAL A 136 4.39 -6.02 -14.72
CA VAL A 136 4.00 -4.85 -15.54
C VAL A 136 2.64 -4.27 -15.15
N HIS A 137 2.00 -4.73 -14.09
CA HIS A 137 0.67 -4.23 -13.73
C HIS A 137 0.76 -2.79 -13.19
N PRO A 138 -0.04 -1.83 -13.70
CA PRO A 138 0.04 -0.42 -13.30
C PRO A 138 -0.23 -0.17 -11.81
N LEU A 139 -0.92 -1.08 -11.13
CA LEU A 139 -1.11 -1.05 -9.68
C LEU A 139 0.21 -1.18 -8.87
N ARG A 140 1.34 -1.51 -9.51
CA ARG A 140 2.67 -1.60 -8.87
C ARG A 140 3.39 -0.26 -8.88
N VAL A 141 3.01 0.64 -9.79
CA VAL A 141 3.72 1.91 -10.02
C VAL A 141 3.83 2.72 -8.74
N VAL A 142 2.74 2.86 -7.99
CA VAL A 142 2.73 3.60 -6.71
C VAL A 142 3.78 3.03 -5.74
N SER A 143 3.91 1.71 -5.63
CA SER A 143 4.89 1.09 -4.72
C SER A 143 6.34 1.20 -5.21
N VAL A 144 6.56 1.24 -6.55
CA VAL A 144 7.91 1.22 -7.13
C VAL A 144 8.44 2.63 -7.36
N ALA A 145 7.61 3.54 -7.89
CA ALA A 145 8.02 4.91 -8.23
C ALA A 145 8.02 5.88 -7.05
N TRP A 146 7.34 5.56 -5.95
CA TRP A 146 7.27 6.39 -4.75
C TRP A 146 8.32 5.96 -3.72
N VAL A 147 9.19 6.88 -3.31
CA VAL A 147 10.28 6.59 -2.37
C VAL A 147 9.74 6.14 -1.01
N ALA A 148 8.75 6.85 -0.46
CA ALA A 148 8.12 6.50 0.82
C ALA A 148 7.46 5.11 0.84
N GLU A 149 7.10 4.54 -0.32
CA GLU A 149 6.52 3.20 -0.43
C GLU A 149 7.57 2.07 -0.58
N ARG A 150 8.85 2.34 -0.31
CA ARG A 150 9.92 1.33 -0.16
C ARG A 150 9.48 0.15 0.69
N LYS A 151 8.69 0.43 1.74
CA LYS A 151 8.11 -0.56 2.64
C LYS A 151 7.33 -1.66 1.92
N ASP A 152 6.64 -1.32 0.81
CA ASP A 152 5.91 -2.29 0.01
C ASP A 152 6.85 -3.20 -0.78
N CYS A 153 7.84 -2.61 -1.47
CA CYS A 153 8.82 -3.36 -2.26
C CYS A 153 9.62 -4.33 -1.39
N LEU A 154 10.11 -3.87 -0.23
CA LEU A 154 10.82 -4.71 0.74
C LEU A 154 9.93 -5.84 1.28
N CYS A 155 8.71 -5.51 1.69
CA CYS A 155 7.77 -6.50 2.23
C CYS A 155 7.48 -7.60 1.20
N VAL A 156 7.12 -7.22 -0.03
CA VAL A 156 6.81 -8.18 -1.09
C VAL A 156 8.05 -9.00 -1.46
N PHE A 157 9.23 -8.38 -1.54
CA PHE A 157 10.49 -9.08 -1.80
C PHE A 157 10.73 -10.18 -0.77
N PHE A 158 10.63 -9.87 0.52
CA PHE A 158 10.83 -10.87 1.58
C PHE A 158 9.67 -11.86 1.69
N CYS A 159 8.44 -11.49 1.36
CA CYS A 159 7.33 -12.43 1.27
C CYS A 159 7.56 -13.48 0.18
N VAL A 160 8.01 -13.06 -1.02
CA VAL A 160 8.31 -14.00 -2.11
C VAL A 160 9.55 -14.84 -1.81
N ALA A 161 10.58 -14.25 -1.18
CA ALA A 161 11.72 -14.99 -0.65
C ALA A 161 11.28 -16.05 0.37
N THR A 162 10.35 -15.70 1.25
CA THR A 162 9.75 -16.65 2.21
C THR A 162 9.03 -17.79 1.48
N MET A 163 8.25 -17.50 0.44
CA MET A 163 7.56 -18.53 -0.35
C MET A 163 8.56 -19.52 -0.96
N LEU A 164 9.67 -19.03 -1.51
CA LEU A 164 10.75 -19.87 -2.05
C LEU A 164 11.48 -20.69 -0.95
N ALA A 165 11.80 -20.06 0.17
CA ALA A 165 12.43 -20.73 1.31
C ALA A 165 11.50 -21.82 1.87
N TYR A 166 10.21 -21.49 2.00
CA TYR A 166 9.19 -22.43 2.49
C TYR A 166 8.97 -23.60 1.54
N GLN A 167 8.95 -23.36 0.24
CA GLN A 167 8.87 -24.43 -0.78
C GLN A 167 10.06 -25.40 -0.65
N ARG A 168 11.27 -24.90 -0.42
CA ARG A 168 12.45 -25.74 -0.19
C ARG A 168 12.35 -26.49 1.15
N TYR A 169 11.95 -25.81 2.22
CA TYR A 169 11.73 -26.39 3.53
C TYR A 169 10.66 -27.48 3.49
N ALA A 170 9.56 -27.26 2.78
CA ALA A 170 8.48 -28.23 2.64
C ALA A 170 8.94 -29.61 2.10
N VAL A 171 9.98 -29.61 1.27
CA VAL A 171 10.58 -30.84 0.69
C VAL A 171 11.61 -31.46 1.63
N ARG A 172 12.51 -30.66 2.23
CA ARG A 172 13.70 -31.18 2.96
C ARG A 172 13.58 -31.13 4.49
N ARG A 173 12.65 -30.36 5.06
CA ARG A 173 12.33 -30.22 6.50
C ARG A 173 13.55 -30.17 7.44
N THR A 174 14.59 -29.38 7.06
CA THR A 174 15.78 -29.20 7.88
C THR A 174 15.62 -28.02 8.85
N ALA A 175 16.30 -28.03 10.00
CA ALA A 175 16.33 -26.91 10.93
C ALA A 175 16.84 -25.62 10.27
N ALA A 176 17.90 -25.70 9.45
CA ALA A 176 18.42 -24.56 8.70
C ALA A 176 17.37 -24.00 7.71
N GLY A 177 16.58 -24.87 7.04
CA GLY A 177 15.47 -24.45 6.18
C GLY A 177 14.39 -23.73 6.99
N TYR A 178 14.03 -24.24 8.16
CA TYR A 178 13.05 -23.59 9.05
C TYR A 178 13.53 -22.22 9.52
N LEU A 179 14.79 -22.11 9.94
CA LEU A 179 15.40 -20.84 10.33
C LEU A 179 15.46 -19.83 9.20
N LEU A 180 15.74 -20.29 7.96
CA LEU A 180 15.70 -19.42 6.79
C LEU A 180 14.29 -18.86 6.54
N VAL A 181 13.24 -19.71 6.64
CA VAL A 181 11.85 -19.25 6.55
C VAL A 181 11.54 -18.25 7.67
N THR A 182 11.93 -18.54 8.90
CA THR A 182 11.72 -17.64 10.03
C THR A 182 12.40 -16.28 9.81
N ALA A 183 13.66 -16.29 9.35
CA ALA A 183 14.42 -15.07 9.07
C ALA A 183 13.76 -14.23 7.97
N THR A 184 13.31 -14.84 6.87
CA THR A 184 12.65 -14.12 5.79
C THR A 184 11.28 -13.58 6.19
N ILE A 185 10.50 -14.31 7.01
CA ILE A 185 9.26 -13.80 7.64
C ILE A 185 9.56 -12.58 8.52
N ALA A 186 10.58 -12.67 9.38
CA ALA A 186 10.97 -11.55 10.24
C ALA A 186 11.34 -10.32 9.42
N LEU A 187 12.14 -10.47 8.37
CA LEU A 187 12.52 -9.36 7.47
C LEU A 187 11.30 -8.76 6.75
N ALA A 188 10.35 -9.60 6.30
CA ALA A 188 9.10 -9.10 5.75
C ALA A 188 8.29 -8.28 6.77
N MET A 189 8.18 -8.77 8.00
CA MET A 189 7.47 -8.11 9.09
C MET A 189 8.14 -6.80 9.52
N LEU A 190 9.47 -6.75 9.56
CA LEU A 190 10.24 -5.53 9.84
C LEU A 190 10.18 -4.50 8.70
N SER A 191 9.74 -4.92 7.50
CA SER A 191 9.54 -4.03 6.35
C SER A 191 8.17 -3.38 6.33
N LYS A 192 7.09 -4.15 6.58
CA LYS A 192 5.71 -3.65 6.63
C LYS A 192 4.82 -4.59 7.42
N PRO A 193 3.91 -4.07 8.29
CA PRO A 193 3.01 -4.89 9.09
C PRO A 193 2.09 -5.83 8.29
N LEU A 194 1.84 -5.58 7.00
CA LEU A 194 1.06 -6.46 6.12
C LEU A 194 1.53 -7.92 6.19
N ALA A 195 2.83 -8.16 6.41
CA ALA A 195 3.42 -9.48 6.48
C ALA A 195 2.93 -10.34 7.67
N VAL A 196 2.17 -9.80 8.64
CA VAL A 196 1.55 -10.59 9.72
C VAL A 196 0.59 -11.66 9.20
N THR A 197 0.06 -11.50 7.98
CA THR A 197 -0.81 -12.48 7.32
C THR A 197 -0.03 -13.66 6.72
N LEU A 198 1.28 -13.52 6.53
CA LEU A 198 2.09 -14.47 5.79
C LEU A 198 2.10 -15.89 6.38
N PRO A 199 2.18 -16.12 7.72
CA PRO A 199 2.13 -17.47 8.28
C PRO A 199 0.85 -18.23 7.91
N VAL A 200 -0.30 -17.55 7.86
CA VAL A 200 -1.55 -18.14 7.37
C VAL A 200 -1.50 -18.31 5.85
N GLY A 201 -0.89 -17.37 5.13
CA GLY A 201 -0.62 -17.49 3.69
C GLY A 201 0.21 -18.73 3.35
N LEU A 202 1.18 -19.13 4.19
CA LEU A 202 1.95 -20.36 4.00
C LEU A 202 1.06 -21.63 4.13
N ALA A 203 -0.01 -21.60 4.94
CA ALA A 203 -0.97 -22.68 4.98
C ALA A 203 -1.80 -22.75 3.67
N VAL A 204 -2.07 -21.63 3.02
CA VAL A 204 -2.66 -21.59 1.68
C VAL A 204 -1.72 -22.22 0.65
N LEU A 205 -0.40 -21.96 0.74
CA LEU A 205 0.58 -22.61 -0.12
C LEU A 205 0.66 -24.13 0.12
N ASP A 206 0.39 -24.62 1.33
CA ASP A 206 0.30 -26.05 1.61
C ASP A 206 -0.85 -26.73 0.86
N LEU A 207 -1.95 -26.00 0.58
CA LEU A 207 -3.04 -26.49 -0.28
C LEU A 207 -2.58 -26.52 -1.76
N TRP A 208 -2.06 -25.40 -2.26
CA TRP A 208 -1.50 -25.25 -3.60
C TRP A 208 -0.46 -24.13 -3.60
N PRO A 209 0.71 -24.34 -4.23
CA PRO A 209 1.07 -25.47 -5.10
C PRO A 209 1.74 -26.65 -4.38
N LEU A 210 1.95 -26.62 -3.06
CA LEU A 210 2.76 -27.64 -2.37
C LEU A 210 2.05 -28.98 -2.16
N GLY A 211 0.71 -29.02 -2.17
CA GLY A 211 -0.08 -30.23 -2.02
C GLY A 211 0.10 -30.98 -0.68
N ARG A 212 0.62 -30.31 0.36
CA ARG A 212 0.84 -30.87 1.71
C ARG A 212 -0.46 -30.96 2.52
N LEU A 213 -1.41 -30.06 2.23
CA LEU A 213 -2.71 -29.99 2.87
C LEU A 213 -3.74 -30.70 2.00
N ASP A 214 -4.17 -31.90 2.42
CA ASP A 214 -5.25 -32.65 1.78
C ASP A 214 -6.59 -32.33 2.49
N PRO A 215 -7.55 -31.65 1.84
CA PRO A 215 -8.85 -31.34 2.43
C PRO A 215 -9.65 -32.58 2.89
N ARG A 216 -9.34 -33.74 2.36
CA ARG A 216 -9.99 -35.02 2.71
C ARG A 216 -9.41 -35.68 3.95
N ARG A 217 -8.26 -35.23 4.45
CA ARG A 217 -7.51 -35.84 5.56
C ARG A 217 -7.17 -34.84 6.66
N PRO A 218 -8.13 -34.35 7.47
CA PRO A 218 -7.91 -33.30 8.47
C PRO A 218 -6.83 -33.65 9.51
N ARG A 219 -6.61 -34.94 9.81
CA ARG A 219 -5.57 -35.38 10.77
C ARG A 219 -4.15 -35.02 10.32
N SER A 220 -3.90 -34.92 9.00
CA SER A 220 -2.59 -34.50 8.47
C SER A 220 -2.29 -33.01 8.71
N TRP A 221 -3.30 -32.19 9.01
CA TRP A 221 -3.15 -30.74 9.20
C TRP A 221 -2.48 -30.34 10.52
N ARG A 222 -2.54 -31.23 11.54
CA ARG A 222 -1.98 -30.93 12.88
C ARG A 222 -0.53 -30.46 12.82
N TRP A 223 0.32 -31.18 12.09
CA TRP A 223 1.73 -30.80 11.93
C TRP A 223 1.90 -29.50 11.18
N LEU A 224 1.08 -29.22 10.17
CA LEU A 224 1.11 -27.98 9.41
C LEU A 224 0.72 -26.78 10.30
N VAL A 225 -0.19 -26.97 11.24
CA VAL A 225 -0.56 -25.94 12.21
C VAL A 225 0.56 -25.73 13.22
N VAL A 226 1.06 -26.81 13.85
CA VAL A 226 2.15 -26.73 14.86
C VAL A 226 3.40 -26.08 14.29
N GLU A 227 3.76 -26.40 13.04
CA GLU A 227 4.89 -25.82 12.31
C GLU A 227 4.80 -24.28 12.23
N LYS A 228 3.58 -23.74 12.14
CA LYS A 228 3.34 -22.31 11.96
C LYS A 228 3.11 -21.54 13.27
N LEU A 229 2.91 -22.23 14.39
CA LEU A 229 2.64 -21.55 15.67
C LEU A 229 3.69 -20.50 16.06
N PRO A 230 5.02 -20.75 15.94
CA PRO A 230 6.02 -19.73 16.26
C PRO A 230 5.87 -18.47 15.38
N TRP A 231 5.58 -18.64 14.10
CA TRP A 231 5.38 -17.52 13.18
C TRP A 231 4.07 -16.77 13.45
N LEU A 232 3.01 -17.47 13.89
CA LEU A 232 1.76 -16.84 14.33
C LEU A 232 1.95 -16.01 15.60
N VAL A 233 2.78 -16.49 16.55
CA VAL A 233 3.16 -15.71 17.74
C VAL A 233 3.92 -14.45 17.35
N MET A 234 4.87 -14.53 16.40
CA MET A 234 5.56 -13.35 15.85
C MET A 234 4.56 -12.37 15.22
N SER A 235 3.58 -12.87 14.44
CA SER A 235 2.53 -12.03 13.84
C SER A 235 1.68 -11.32 14.89
N ALA A 236 1.28 -12.02 15.94
CA ALA A 236 0.51 -11.44 17.03
C ALA A 236 1.29 -10.35 17.77
N GLY A 237 2.57 -10.60 18.07
CA GLY A 237 3.45 -9.61 18.69
C GLY A 237 3.60 -8.35 17.84
N LEU A 238 3.88 -8.51 16.53
CA LEU A 238 3.99 -7.37 15.61
C LEU A 238 2.67 -6.62 15.45
N SER A 239 1.53 -7.31 15.44
CA SER A 239 0.21 -6.66 15.36
C SER A 239 -0.01 -5.74 16.55
N LEU A 240 0.37 -6.14 17.77
CA LEU A 240 0.29 -5.30 18.96
C LEU A 240 1.18 -4.06 18.85
N VAL A 241 2.44 -4.23 18.42
CA VAL A 241 3.38 -3.11 18.18
C VAL A 241 2.81 -2.13 17.14
N THR A 242 2.26 -2.64 16.05
CA THR A 242 1.67 -1.81 14.99
C THR A 242 0.44 -1.05 15.49
N MET A 243 -0.46 -1.70 16.21
CA MET A 243 -1.64 -1.05 16.80
C MET A 243 -1.24 0.09 17.74
N GLN A 244 -0.20 -0.12 18.55
CA GLN A 244 0.33 0.92 19.43
C GLN A 244 0.93 2.08 18.63
N ALA A 245 1.76 1.81 17.61
CA ALA A 245 2.35 2.84 16.77
C ALA A 245 1.30 3.71 16.08
N GLN A 246 0.25 3.08 15.54
CA GLN A 246 -0.85 3.80 14.88
C GLN A 246 -1.73 4.57 15.86
N ALA A 247 -1.94 4.05 17.06
CA ALA A 247 -2.70 4.74 18.09
C ALA A 247 -1.97 5.98 18.61
N THR A 248 -0.65 5.88 18.84
CA THR A 248 0.19 7.01 19.28
C THR A 248 0.39 8.06 18.19
N GLY A 249 0.43 7.64 16.91
CA GLY A 249 0.55 8.53 15.76
C GLY A 249 -0.79 9.13 15.28
N GLY A 250 -1.92 8.84 15.95
CA GLY A 250 -3.22 9.41 15.58
C GLY A 250 -3.80 8.92 14.25
N ALA A 251 -3.23 7.87 13.64
CA ALA A 251 -3.63 7.41 12.30
C ALA A 251 -4.98 6.66 12.28
N VAL A 252 -5.45 6.15 13.42
CA VAL A 252 -6.69 5.36 13.50
C VAL A 252 -7.90 6.30 13.59
N ASN A 253 -8.74 6.28 12.57
CA ASN A 253 -10.01 6.99 12.60
C ASN A 253 -11.05 6.23 13.46
N ARG A 254 -11.12 6.57 14.74
CA ARG A 254 -12.06 5.95 15.70
C ARG A 254 -13.51 6.41 15.51
N ALA A 255 -13.73 7.51 14.81
CA ALA A 255 -15.07 8.06 14.57
C ALA A 255 -15.82 7.36 13.43
N ALA A 256 -15.14 6.56 12.61
CA ALA A 256 -15.77 5.85 11.50
C ALA A 256 -16.73 4.75 11.99
N PRO A 257 -18.06 4.83 11.68
CA PRO A 257 -19.04 3.84 12.11
C PRO A 257 -18.71 2.42 11.61
N LEU A 258 -19.08 1.39 12.40
CA LEU A 258 -18.80 -0.01 12.02
C LEU A 258 -19.48 -0.38 10.70
N GLU A 259 -20.72 0.06 10.50
CA GLU A 259 -21.50 -0.20 9.28
C GLU A 259 -20.80 0.33 8.04
N TRP A 260 -20.25 1.54 8.12
CA TRP A 260 -19.46 2.11 7.03
C TRP A 260 -18.18 1.29 6.78
N ARG A 261 -17.47 0.88 7.83
CA ARG A 261 -16.25 0.07 7.70
C ARG A 261 -16.53 -1.29 7.06
N LEU A 262 -17.65 -1.94 7.41
CA LEU A 262 -18.09 -3.19 6.78
C LEU A 262 -18.42 -2.99 5.30
N GLN A 263 -19.18 -1.93 4.98
CA GLN A 263 -19.48 -1.56 3.60
C GLN A 263 -18.20 -1.30 2.79
N GLN A 264 -17.28 -0.52 3.35
CA GLN A 264 -15.98 -0.23 2.73
C GLN A 264 -15.17 -1.49 2.51
N THR A 265 -15.16 -2.42 3.48
CA THR A 265 -14.48 -3.71 3.35
C THR A 265 -14.98 -4.51 2.15
N VAL A 266 -16.30 -4.68 2.03
CA VAL A 266 -16.91 -5.39 0.90
C VAL A 266 -16.53 -4.74 -0.43
N MET A 267 -16.64 -3.41 -0.50
CA MET A 267 -16.31 -2.66 -1.73
C MET A 267 -14.83 -2.71 -2.08
N SER A 268 -13.92 -2.66 -1.10
CA SER A 268 -12.49 -2.78 -1.33
C SER A 268 -12.12 -4.11 -1.99
N TYR A 269 -12.66 -5.23 -1.50
CA TYR A 269 -12.46 -6.54 -2.15
C TYR A 269 -12.95 -6.54 -3.59
N GLY A 270 -14.15 -6.00 -3.85
CA GLY A 270 -14.71 -5.90 -5.20
C GLY A 270 -13.85 -5.05 -6.13
N VAL A 271 -13.42 -3.87 -5.65
CA VAL A 271 -12.58 -2.94 -6.43
C VAL A 271 -11.20 -3.54 -6.72
N TYR A 272 -10.53 -4.13 -5.73
CA TYR A 272 -9.21 -4.74 -5.94
C TYR A 272 -9.29 -5.94 -6.89
N LEU A 273 -10.38 -6.72 -6.86
CA LEU A 273 -10.60 -7.78 -7.85
C LEU A 273 -10.85 -7.22 -9.26
N TRP A 274 -11.64 -6.16 -9.37
CA TRP A 274 -11.93 -5.47 -10.63
C TRP A 274 -10.67 -4.86 -11.25
N GLN A 275 -9.87 -4.18 -10.45
CA GLN A 275 -8.62 -3.54 -10.88
C GLN A 275 -7.58 -4.53 -11.43
N LEU A 276 -7.69 -5.82 -11.16
CA LEU A 276 -6.83 -6.84 -11.78
C LEU A 276 -7.07 -6.94 -13.30
N PHE A 277 -8.29 -6.66 -13.76
CA PHE A 277 -8.69 -6.85 -15.16
C PHE A 277 -8.88 -5.52 -15.91
N VAL A 278 -9.31 -4.49 -15.22
CA VAL A 278 -9.62 -3.18 -15.81
C VAL A 278 -8.50 -2.19 -15.50
N VAL A 279 -7.86 -1.75 -16.56
CA VAL A 279 -6.66 -0.94 -16.53
C VAL A 279 -7.02 0.52 -16.74
N GLY A 280 -6.83 1.37 -15.72
CA GLY A 280 -7.06 2.81 -15.81
C GLY A 280 -7.58 3.43 -14.52
N GLY A 281 -7.65 4.77 -14.49
CA GLY A 281 -8.14 5.51 -13.32
C GLY A 281 -7.24 5.38 -12.08
N HIS A 282 -5.91 5.38 -12.26
CA HIS A 282 -4.94 5.27 -11.19
C HIS A 282 -4.76 6.58 -10.44
N SER A 283 -4.62 6.48 -9.12
CA SER A 283 -4.41 7.62 -8.24
C SER A 283 -3.42 7.27 -7.12
N VAL A 284 -2.65 8.26 -6.69
CA VAL A 284 -1.78 8.14 -5.52
C VAL A 284 -2.60 7.98 -4.23
N LEU A 285 -3.78 8.59 -4.20
CA LEU A 285 -4.70 8.58 -3.06
C LEU A 285 -6.15 8.55 -3.56
N TYR A 286 -6.96 7.69 -2.95
CA TYR A 286 -8.42 7.64 -3.14
C TYR A 286 -9.08 8.10 -1.86
N PRO A 287 -9.53 9.35 -1.76
CA PRO A 287 -10.05 9.92 -0.53
C PRO A 287 -11.33 9.22 -0.06
N ILE A 288 -11.60 9.34 1.22
CA ILE A 288 -12.92 8.99 1.76
C ILE A 288 -13.90 10.07 1.26
N PRO A 289 -15.00 9.71 0.57
CA PRO A 289 -15.97 10.70 0.09
C PRO A 289 -16.63 11.45 1.25
N VAL A 290 -17.02 12.69 1.03
CA VAL A 290 -17.80 13.51 2.02
C VAL A 290 -19.08 12.78 2.42
N ASN A 291 -19.78 12.18 1.46
CA ASN A 291 -20.85 11.21 1.75
C ASN A 291 -20.32 9.79 1.50
N PRO A 292 -19.87 9.08 2.56
CA PRO A 292 -19.25 7.79 2.43
C PRO A 292 -20.23 6.64 2.20
N TRP A 293 -21.55 6.90 2.29
CA TRP A 293 -22.58 5.89 2.14
C TRP A 293 -22.83 5.56 0.67
N LEU A 294 -22.69 4.28 0.34
CA LEU A 294 -22.92 3.79 -1.01
C LEU A 294 -24.36 3.22 -1.15
N PRO A 295 -24.93 3.27 -2.36
CA PRO A 295 -26.22 2.64 -2.60
C PRO A 295 -26.20 1.16 -2.20
N PRO A 296 -27.18 0.68 -1.43
CA PRO A 296 -27.20 -0.70 -0.90
C PRO A 296 -27.06 -1.77 -1.98
N TRP A 297 -27.62 -1.53 -3.19
CA TRP A 297 -27.53 -2.49 -4.29
C TRP A 297 -26.09 -2.71 -4.79
N ARG A 298 -25.20 -1.71 -4.71
CA ARG A 298 -23.78 -1.87 -5.05
C ARG A 298 -23.08 -2.77 -4.04
N VAL A 299 -23.34 -2.54 -2.75
CA VAL A 299 -22.76 -3.34 -1.67
C VAL A 299 -23.25 -4.79 -1.74
N LEU A 300 -24.58 -4.99 -1.86
CA LEU A 300 -25.19 -6.31 -1.96
C LEU A 300 -24.77 -7.05 -3.24
N GLY A 301 -24.68 -6.37 -4.38
CA GLY A 301 -24.20 -6.96 -5.64
C GLY A 301 -22.74 -7.41 -5.54
N THR A 302 -21.88 -6.57 -4.92
CA THR A 302 -20.47 -6.95 -4.67
C THR A 302 -20.38 -8.12 -3.70
N LEU A 303 -21.13 -8.10 -2.61
CA LEU A 303 -21.17 -9.20 -1.64
C LEU A 303 -21.64 -10.51 -2.31
N ALA A 304 -22.69 -10.46 -3.12
CA ALA A 304 -23.17 -11.62 -3.87
C ALA A 304 -22.12 -12.17 -4.84
N LEU A 305 -21.39 -11.30 -5.55
CA LEU A 305 -20.26 -11.69 -6.40
C LEU A 305 -19.17 -12.40 -5.61
N LEU A 306 -18.71 -11.80 -4.51
CA LEU A 306 -17.67 -12.37 -3.66
C LEU A 306 -18.11 -13.70 -3.04
N ALA A 307 -19.36 -13.81 -2.58
CA ALA A 307 -19.94 -15.04 -2.07
C ALA A 307 -20.03 -16.11 -3.15
N GLY A 308 -20.44 -15.75 -4.37
CA GLY A 308 -20.48 -16.69 -5.51
C GLY A 308 -19.09 -17.23 -5.87
N ILE A 309 -18.08 -16.37 -5.95
CA ILE A 309 -16.69 -16.82 -6.19
C ILE A 309 -16.21 -17.72 -5.05
N THR A 310 -16.51 -17.36 -3.80
CA THR A 310 -16.15 -18.18 -2.62
C THR A 310 -16.82 -19.56 -2.68
N ALA A 311 -18.10 -19.63 -3.03
CA ALA A 311 -18.82 -20.88 -3.19
C ALA A 311 -18.22 -21.76 -4.30
N VAL A 312 -17.90 -21.17 -5.46
CA VAL A 312 -17.22 -21.89 -6.56
C VAL A 312 -15.85 -22.39 -6.14
N ALA A 313 -15.05 -21.56 -5.45
CA ALA A 313 -13.73 -21.93 -4.95
C ALA A 313 -13.82 -23.08 -3.94
N ALA A 314 -14.74 -23.00 -2.99
CA ALA A 314 -14.97 -24.04 -1.98
C ALA A 314 -15.45 -25.36 -2.59
N ALA A 315 -16.41 -25.32 -3.51
CA ALA A 315 -16.91 -26.51 -4.21
C ALA A 315 -15.82 -27.22 -5.04
N ASN A 316 -14.78 -26.49 -5.45
CA ASN A 316 -13.69 -27.01 -6.26
C ASN A 316 -12.38 -27.26 -5.48
N VAL A 317 -12.36 -27.07 -4.15
CA VAL A 317 -11.12 -27.14 -3.34
C VAL A 317 -10.36 -28.46 -3.52
N VAL A 318 -11.07 -29.57 -3.76
CA VAL A 318 -10.45 -30.88 -3.98
C VAL A 318 -10.05 -31.11 -5.45
N ARG A 319 -10.89 -30.69 -6.40
CA ARG A 319 -10.67 -30.94 -7.83
C ARG A 319 -9.75 -29.90 -8.49
N ARG A 320 -9.81 -28.66 -8.02
CA ARG A 320 -9.07 -27.50 -8.56
C ARG A 320 -8.51 -26.65 -7.41
N PRO A 321 -7.59 -27.21 -6.59
CA PRO A 321 -7.10 -26.56 -5.37
C PRO A 321 -6.49 -25.19 -5.63
N TRP A 322 -5.95 -24.92 -6.83
CA TRP A 322 -5.41 -23.61 -7.21
C TRP A 322 -6.45 -22.48 -7.17
N LEU A 323 -7.72 -22.76 -7.56
CA LEU A 323 -8.78 -21.75 -7.49
C LEU A 323 -9.06 -21.37 -6.03
N ALA A 324 -9.19 -22.38 -5.15
CA ALA A 324 -9.39 -22.14 -3.72
C ALA A 324 -8.18 -21.43 -3.08
N ALA A 325 -6.96 -21.84 -3.42
CA ALA A 325 -5.74 -21.25 -2.88
C ALA A 325 -5.55 -19.80 -3.35
N GLY A 326 -5.68 -19.52 -4.65
CA GLY A 326 -5.57 -18.15 -5.18
C GLY A 326 -6.62 -17.21 -4.57
N TRP A 327 -7.85 -17.69 -4.43
CA TRP A 327 -8.94 -16.93 -3.82
C TRP A 327 -8.73 -16.72 -2.31
N ALA A 328 -8.40 -17.76 -1.57
CA ALA A 328 -8.12 -17.68 -0.13
C ALA A 328 -6.93 -16.75 0.17
N TRP A 329 -5.86 -16.81 -0.64
CA TRP A 329 -4.73 -15.90 -0.56
C TRP A 329 -5.18 -14.45 -0.75
N PHE A 330 -5.96 -14.17 -1.80
CA PHE A 330 -6.47 -12.82 -2.08
C PHE A 330 -7.29 -12.29 -0.91
N LEU A 331 -8.24 -13.07 -0.40
CA LEU A 331 -9.06 -12.67 0.75
C LEU A 331 -8.24 -12.41 2.00
N LEU A 332 -7.34 -13.34 2.34
CA LEU A 332 -6.52 -13.29 3.54
C LEU A 332 -5.57 -12.10 3.54
N ILE A 333 -4.81 -11.93 2.46
CA ILE A 333 -3.77 -10.90 2.41
C ILE A 333 -4.38 -9.49 2.25
N THR A 334 -5.55 -9.36 1.61
CA THR A 334 -6.26 -8.09 1.51
C THR A 334 -6.88 -7.65 2.84
N PHE A 335 -7.20 -8.57 3.74
CA PHE A 335 -8.00 -8.30 4.94
C PHE A 335 -7.49 -7.12 5.79
N PRO A 336 -6.20 -6.98 6.15
CA PRO A 336 -5.72 -5.85 6.93
C PRO A 336 -5.87 -4.49 6.22
N MET A 337 -5.91 -4.50 4.88
CA MET A 337 -5.98 -3.31 4.02
C MET A 337 -7.37 -3.11 3.41
N SER A 338 -8.38 -3.84 3.90
CA SER A 338 -9.75 -3.80 3.36
C SER A 338 -10.56 -2.58 3.82
N GLY A 339 -10.09 -1.86 4.85
CA GLY A 339 -10.83 -0.76 5.47
C GLY A 339 -11.63 -1.16 6.71
N ILE A 340 -11.52 -2.44 7.16
CA ILE A 340 -12.14 -2.88 8.43
C ILE A 340 -11.57 -2.10 9.64
N VAL A 341 -10.32 -1.69 9.56
CA VAL A 341 -9.70 -0.67 10.41
C VAL A 341 -9.49 0.55 9.53
N ALA A 342 -10.20 1.64 9.83
CA ALA A 342 -10.05 2.89 9.09
C ALA A 342 -8.76 3.59 9.53
N ILE A 343 -7.82 3.73 8.59
CA ILE A 343 -6.49 4.33 8.83
C ILE A 343 -6.27 5.43 7.79
N GLY A 344 -5.91 6.63 8.27
CA GLY A 344 -5.65 7.78 7.41
C GLY A 344 -6.89 8.34 6.69
N GLU A 345 -6.65 9.08 5.62
CA GLU A 345 -7.67 9.86 4.87
C GLU A 345 -8.15 9.14 3.60
N HIS A 346 -7.71 7.92 3.35
CA HIS A 346 -8.02 7.21 2.12
C HIS A 346 -8.88 5.97 2.34
N SER A 347 -9.82 5.76 1.42
CA SER A 347 -10.73 4.61 1.43
C SER A 347 -10.06 3.34 0.90
N ARG A 348 -9.10 3.47 -0.01
CA ARG A 348 -8.36 2.40 -0.65
C ARG A 348 -7.04 2.92 -1.25
N ALA A 349 -6.16 2.03 -1.69
CA ALA A 349 -4.96 2.40 -2.42
C ALA A 349 -4.56 1.29 -3.41
N ASP A 350 -4.06 1.65 -4.60
CA ASP A 350 -3.59 0.70 -5.62
C ASP A 350 -2.51 -0.24 -5.08
N ARG A 351 -1.59 0.30 -4.28
CA ARG A 351 -0.49 -0.43 -3.64
C ARG A 351 -0.94 -1.58 -2.72
N TYR A 352 -2.16 -1.55 -2.21
CA TYR A 352 -2.71 -2.61 -1.36
C TYR A 352 -2.96 -3.92 -2.11
N THR A 353 -2.93 -3.89 -3.44
CA THR A 353 -3.08 -5.08 -4.29
C THR A 353 -1.76 -5.82 -4.54
N TYR A 354 -0.60 -5.28 -4.13
CA TYR A 354 0.70 -5.78 -4.55
C TYR A 354 0.93 -7.25 -4.15
N LEU A 355 0.83 -7.58 -2.86
CA LEU A 355 0.94 -8.96 -2.39
C LEU A 355 -0.34 -9.80 -2.61
N PRO A 356 -1.57 -9.26 -2.42
CA PRO A 356 -2.80 -10.02 -2.63
C PRO A 356 -2.96 -10.61 -4.03
N HIS A 357 -2.57 -9.88 -5.07
CA HIS A 357 -2.70 -10.34 -6.45
C HIS A 357 -1.72 -11.45 -6.84
N LEU A 358 -0.62 -11.64 -6.10
CA LEU A 358 0.47 -12.54 -6.50
C LEU A 358 -0.02 -13.98 -6.74
N LEU A 359 -0.58 -14.65 -5.75
CA LEU A 359 -1.05 -16.03 -5.89
C LEU A 359 -2.38 -16.12 -6.66
N LEU A 360 -3.19 -15.05 -6.65
CA LEU A 360 -4.41 -14.97 -7.46
C LEU A 360 -4.05 -14.99 -8.96
N ILE A 361 -3.07 -14.20 -9.40
CA ILE A 361 -2.55 -14.20 -10.78
C ILE A 361 -2.01 -15.60 -11.13
N ALA A 362 -1.21 -16.20 -10.24
CA ALA A 362 -0.69 -17.56 -10.45
C ALA A 362 -1.82 -18.56 -10.69
N ALA A 363 -2.87 -18.54 -9.87
CA ALA A 363 -4.02 -19.45 -9.98
C ALA A 363 -4.82 -19.24 -11.27
N ILE A 364 -5.03 -17.97 -11.66
CA ILE A 364 -5.72 -17.64 -12.92
C ILE A 364 -4.91 -18.11 -14.12
N VAL A 365 -3.61 -17.79 -14.17
CA VAL A 365 -2.74 -18.21 -15.27
C VAL A 365 -2.62 -19.72 -15.34
N HIS A 366 -2.44 -20.41 -14.20
CA HIS A 366 -2.46 -21.86 -14.12
C HIS A 366 -3.75 -22.44 -14.72
N HIS A 367 -4.91 -21.87 -14.34
CA HIS A 367 -6.21 -22.32 -14.85
C HIS A 367 -6.31 -22.14 -16.37
N VAL A 368 -6.01 -20.94 -16.89
CA VAL A 368 -6.02 -20.65 -18.34
C VAL A 368 -5.09 -21.60 -19.11
N TRP A 369 -3.89 -21.83 -18.54
CA TRP A 369 -2.93 -22.78 -19.14
C TRP A 369 -3.47 -24.21 -19.20
N ARG A 370 -4.09 -24.67 -18.12
CA ARG A 370 -4.70 -26.01 -18.02
C ARG A 370 -5.91 -26.20 -18.93
N CYS A 371 -6.64 -25.13 -19.25
CA CYS A 371 -7.71 -25.18 -20.26
C CYS A 371 -7.18 -25.48 -21.67
N GLY A 372 -5.88 -25.32 -21.92
CA GLY A 372 -5.24 -25.65 -23.18
C GLY A 372 -5.55 -24.69 -24.34
N TRP A 373 -6.28 -23.61 -24.11
CA TRP A 373 -6.68 -22.67 -25.18
C TRP A 373 -5.50 -22.04 -25.90
N LEU A 374 -4.43 -21.71 -25.16
CA LEU A 374 -3.21 -21.11 -25.70
C LEU A 374 -2.39 -22.08 -26.58
N ALA A 375 -2.60 -23.39 -26.43
CA ALA A 375 -1.94 -24.45 -27.19
C ALA A 375 -2.92 -25.27 -28.03
N ALA A 376 -4.18 -24.82 -28.17
CA ALA A 376 -5.22 -25.55 -28.86
C ALA A 376 -4.79 -25.95 -30.29
N PRO A 377 -5.06 -27.20 -30.74
CA PRO A 377 -4.76 -27.62 -32.11
C PRO A 377 -5.47 -26.78 -33.16
N ARG A 378 -6.72 -26.38 -32.89
CA ARG A 378 -7.53 -25.53 -33.78
C ARG A 378 -7.03 -24.11 -33.77
N ALA A 379 -6.53 -23.59 -34.89
CA ALA A 379 -6.06 -22.22 -35.05
C ALA A 379 -7.13 -21.18 -34.67
N ALA A 380 -8.39 -21.44 -34.97
CA ALA A 380 -9.53 -20.61 -34.62
C ALA A 380 -9.75 -20.40 -33.11
N ILE A 381 -9.19 -21.24 -32.25
CA ILE A 381 -9.21 -21.10 -30.78
C ILE A 381 -7.91 -20.49 -30.29
N ARG A 382 -6.80 -21.01 -30.78
CA ARG A 382 -5.44 -20.67 -30.32
C ARG A 382 -5.10 -19.21 -30.59
N TRP A 383 -5.34 -18.72 -31.79
CA TRP A 383 -4.94 -17.36 -32.15
C TRP A 383 -5.75 -16.28 -31.41
N PRO A 384 -7.09 -16.36 -31.32
CA PRO A 384 -7.84 -15.42 -30.47
C PRO A 384 -7.43 -15.45 -29.02
N ALA A 385 -7.20 -16.64 -28.43
CA ALA A 385 -6.75 -16.75 -27.04
C ALA A 385 -5.38 -16.07 -26.81
N ARG A 386 -4.43 -16.26 -27.73
CA ARG A 386 -3.12 -15.59 -27.68
C ARG A 386 -3.25 -14.09 -27.89
N ALA A 387 -4.11 -13.66 -28.83
CA ALA A 387 -4.35 -12.26 -29.09
C ALA A 387 -4.93 -11.53 -27.86
N ILE A 388 -5.91 -12.14 -27.17
CA ILE A 388 -6.47 -11.60 -25.91
C ILE A 388 -5.38 -11.40 -24.87
N VAL A 389 -4.52 -12.40 -24.64
CA VAL A 389 -3.42 -12.31 -23.68
C VAL A 389 -2.43 -11.22 -24.08
N LEU A 390 -2.08 -11.13 -25.37
CA LEU A 390 -1.15 -10.12 -25.87
C LEU A 390 -1.72 -8.71 -25.73
N VAL A 391 -2.99 -8.50 -26.11
CA VAL A 391 -3.67 -7.20 -25.99
C VAL A 391 -3.74 -6.80 -24.51
N TYR A 392 -4.05 -7.74 -23.62
CA TYR A 392 -4.08 -7.47 -22.18
C TYR A 392 -2.68 -7.07 -21.66
N LEU A 393 -1.63 -7.81 -21.99
CA LEU A 393 -0.25 -7.48 -21.60
C LEU A 393 0.19 -6.13 -22.18
N ALA A 394 -0.13 -5.85 -23.43
CA ALA A 394 0.16 -4.55 -24.06
C ALA A 394 -0.59 -3.41 -23.35
N GLY A 395 -1.85 -3.61 -23.01
CA GLY A 395 -2.64 -2.66 -22.22
C GLY A 395 -2.03 -2.38 -20.85
N LEU A 396 -1.65 -3.43 -20.11
CA LEU A 396 -0.94 -3.30 -18.84
C LEU A 396 0.36 -2.49 -19.01
N PHE A 397 1.19 -2.86 -19.98
CA PHE A 397 2.48 -2.21 -20.24
C PHE A 397 2.31 -0.73 -20.59
N MET A 398 1.43 -0.40 -21.54
CA MET A 398 1.20 0.98 -21.98
C MET A 398 0.63 1.86 -20.86
N THR A 399 -0.29 1.31 -20.06
CA THR A 399 -0.83 2.04 -18.90
C THR A 399 0.24 2.25 -17.83
N THR A 400 1.06 1.23 -17.57
CA THR A 400 2.20 1.35 -16.65
C THR A 400 3.19 2.40 -17.14
N TRP A 401 3.53 2.37 -18.44
CA TRP A 401 4.40 3.37 -19.05
C TRP A 401 3.87 4.79 -18.84
N GLY A 402 2.61 5.04 -19.15
CA GLY A 402 1.99 6.35 -18.98
C GLY A 402 1.84 6.78 -17.53
N TRP A 403 1.55 5.82 -16.61
CA TRP A 403 1.45 6.12 -15.19
C TRP A 403 2.81 6.38 -14.54
N VAL A 404 3.86 5.67 -14.92
CA VAL A 404 5.24 5.93 -14.48
C VAL A 404 5.71 7.31 -14.97
N ALA A 405 5.37 7.71 -16.20
CA ALA A 405 5.73 9.04 -16.72
C ALA A 405 5.16 10.20 -15.88
N CYS A 406 4.05 10.00 -15.18
CA CYS A 406 3.49 11.01 -14.27
C CYS A 406 4.34 11.18 -13.00
N TRP A 407 5.14 10.17 -12.62
CA TRP A 407 5.96 10.19 -11.38
C TRP A 407 7.26 10.98 -11.52
N HIS A 408 7.41 11.73 -12.62
CA HIS A 408 8.52 12.64 -12.83
C HIS A 408 8.53 13.81 -11.82
N ASP A 409 7.36 14.35 -11.50
CA ASP A 409 7.19 15.40 -10.50
C ASP A 409 5.84 15.27 -9.74
N SER A 410 5.76 15.99 -8.61
CA SER A 410 4.59 15.94 -7.73
C SER A 410 3.33 16.49 -8.38
N GLU A 411 3.44 17.55 -9.16
CA GLU A 411 2.31 18.20 -9.81
C GLU A 411 1.59 17.24 -10.75
N ARG A 412 2.33 16.58 -11.65
CA ARG A 412 1.77 15.62 -12.62
C ARG A 412 1.06 14.46 -11.96
N VAL A 413 1.66 13.89 -10.89
CA VAL A 413 1.04 12.79 -10.13
C VAL A 413 -0.28 13.23 -9.51
N ILE A 414 -0.30 14.43 -8.89
CA ILE A 414 -1.49 14.93 -8.20
C ILE A 414 -2.59 15.30 -9.21
N LEU A 415 -2.25 16.01 -10.29
CA LEU A 415 -3.20 16.35 -11.36
C LEU A 415 -3.79 15.10 -12.00
N ARG A 416 -2.96 14.10 -12.33
CA ARG A 416 -3.44 12.82 -12.85
C ARG A 416 -4.35 12.09 -11.86
N SER A 417 -4.07 12.21 -10.57
CA SER A 417 -4.90 11.62 -9.51
C SER A 417 -6.25 12.34 -9.40
N LEU A 418 -6.27 13.67 -9.54
CA LEU A 418 -7.50 14.47 -9.59
C LEU A 418 -8.35 14.14 -10.83
N GLU A 419 -7.74 13.90 -12.01
CA GLU A 419 -8.44 13.41 -13.18
C GLU A 419 -9.13 12.06 -12.93
N ALA A 420 -8.48 11.16 -12.18
CA ALA A 420 -8.99 9.83 -11.90
C ALA A 420 -10.07 9.79 -10.80
N THR A 421 -10.03 10.72 -9.84
CA THR A 421 -10.89 10.70 -8.64
C THR A 421 -11.93 11.83 -8.63
N GLY A 422 -11.79 12.81 -9.51
CA GLY A 422 -12.46 14.10 -9.41
C GLY A 422 -11.82 15.03 -8.37
N PRO A 423 -12.20 16.32 -8.35
CA PRO A 423 -11.74 17.27 -7.35
C PRO A 423 -12.08 16.78 -5.94
N ASN A 424 -11.10 16.85 -5.03
CA ASN A 424 -11.26 16.41 -3.64
C ASN A 424 -10.26 17.13 -2.72
N ALA A 425 -10.66 17.31 -1.47
CA ALA A 425 -9.91 18.10 -0.51
C ALA A 425 -8.47 17.62 -0.24
N PRO A 426 -8.19 16.32 0.01
CA PRO A 426 -6.83 15.88 0.29
C PRO A 426 -5.85 16.12 -0.86
N LEU A 427 -6.22 15.80 -2.10
CA LEU A 427 -5.33 16.01 -3.26
C LEU A 427 -5.15 17.49 -3.59
N LEU A 428 -6.20 18.31 -3.48
CA LEU A 428 -6.11 19.75 -3.66
C LEU A 428 -5.23 20.40 -2.58
N ARG A 429 -5.33 19.96 -1.31
CA ARG A 429 -4.44 20.39 -0.24
C ARG A 429 -2.99 20.06 -0.51
N ILE A 430 -2.72 18.84 -0.99
CA ILE A 430 -1.35 18.41 -1.33
C ILE A 430 -0.81 19.22 -2.51
N LEU A 431 -1.64 19.51 -3.53
CA LEU A 431 -1.26 20.34 -4.67
C LEU A 431 -0.96 21.77 -4.22
N GLY A 432 -1.77 22.33 -3.32
CA GLY A 432 -1.53 23.64 -2.73
C GLY A 432 -0.21 23.69 -1.93
N ALA A 433 0.10 22.63 -1.17
CA ALA A 433 1.37 22.52 -0.46
C ALA A 433 2.56 22.42 -1.43
N PHE A 434 2.41 21.76 -2.57
CA PHE A 434 3.42 21.73 -3.62
C PHE A 434 3.68 23.16 -4.18
N TYR A 435 2.64 23.89 -4.55
CA TYR A 435 2.77 25.27 -5.05
C TYR A 435 3.33 26.24 -3.99
N ASP A 436 3.02 26.01 -2.71
CA ASP A 436 3.62 26.76 -1.60
C ASP A 436 5.14 26.51 -1.49
N MET A 437 5.58 25.29 -1.73
CA MET A 437 7.01 24.92 -1.71
C MET A 437 7.78 25.41 -2.96
N THR A 438 7.10 25.58 -4.09
CA THR A 438 7.68 26.05 -5.35
C THR A 438 7.59 27.58 -5.54
N ASP A 439 7.19 28.30 -4.48
CA ASP A 439 7.05 29.75 -4.44
C ASP A 439 6.00 30.31 -5.42
N GLU A 440 4.89 29.57 -5.53
CA GLU A 440 3.71 29.93 -6.33
C GLU A 440 2.50 30.23 -5.43
N PRO A 441 2.54 31.32 -4.64
CA PRO A 441 1.56 31.55 -3.56
C PRO A 441 0.12 31.72 -4.07
N ALA A 442 -0.07 32.32 -5.23
CA ALA A 442 -1.42 32.50 -5.81
C ALA A 442 -2.08 31.17 -6.18
N ALA A 443 -1.31 30.24 -6.76
CA ALA A 443 -1.78 28.88 -7.06
C ALA A 443 -2.03 28.08 -5.77
N ALA A 444 -1.15 28.22 -4.77
CA ALA A 444 -1.31 27.57 -3.47
C ALA A 444 -2.62 28.00 -2.78
N LEU A 445 -2.87 29.31 -2.67
CA LEU A 445 -4.10 29.83 -2.07
C LEU A 445 -5.34 29.31 -2.77
N LYS A 446 -5.34 29.32 -4.12
CA LYS A 446 -6.47 28.80 -4.91
C LYS A 446 -6.73 27.32 -4.66
N CYS A 447 -5.68 26.52 -4.55
CA CYS A 447 -5.80 25.09 -4.23
C CYS A 447 -6.37 24.86 -2.82
N PHE A 448 -5.96 25.66 -1.83
CA PHE A 448 -6.50 25.54 -0.47
C PHE A 448 -7.97 25.98 -0.39
N GLU A 449 -8.36 27.05 -1.10
CA GLU A 449 -9.78 27.45 -1.22
C GLU A 449 -10.62 26.34 -1.82
N LEU A 450 -10.18 25.75 -2.94
CA LEU A 450 -10.87 24.61 -3.59
C LEU A 450 -10.90 23.39 -2.67
N ALA A 451 -9.83 23.13 -1.91
CA ALA A 451 -9.81 22.03 -0.95
C ALA A 451 -10.89 22.21 0.14
N ILE A 452 -11.09 23.43 0.62
CA ILE A 452 -12.12 23.76 1.60
C ILE A 452 -13.53 23.65 0.99
N GLU A 453 -13.70 24.05 -0.28
CA GLU A 453 -14.98 23.91 -1.00
C GLU A 453 -15.39 22.43 -1.12
N HIS A 454 -14.44 21.55 -1.46
CA HIS A 454 -14.68 20.11 -1.62
C HIS A 454 -14.63 19.31 -0.31
N GLY A 455 -14.10 19.88 0.77
CA GLY A 455 -14.05 19.30 2.12
C GLY A 455 -14.19 20.37 3.19
N PRO A 456 -15.42 20.83 3.49
CA PRO A 456 -15.64 21.96 4.42
C PRO A 456 -15.07 21.76 5.84
N ARG A 457 -14.78 20.52 6.23
CA ARG A 457 -14.19 20.17 7.54
C ARG A 457 -12.69 19.85 7.47
N GLU A 458 -12.02 20.18 6.37
CA GLU A 458 -10.59 19.93 6.17
C GLU A 458 -9.74 20.90 7.00
N VAL A 459 -9.25 20.43 8.14
CA VAL A 459 -8.48 21.22 9.12
C VAL A 459 -7.17 21.72 8.51
N ASP A 460 -6.45 20.84 7.81
CA ASP A 460 -5.13 21.16 7.26
C ASP A 460 -5.18 22.20 6.14
N ALA A 461 -6.15 22.09 5.23
CA ALA A 461 -6.32 23.05 4.16
C ALA A 461 -6.65 24.46 4.72
N ARG A 462 -7.48 24.54 5.76
CA ARG A 462 -7.80 25.80 6.42
C ARG A 462 -6.61 26.41 7.12
N ALA A 463 -5.85 25.62 7.85
CA ALA A 463 -4.64 26.09 8.52
C ALA A 463 -3.60 26.56 7.51
N LEU A 464 -3.40 25.83 6.39
CA LEU A 464 -2.50 26.24 5.32
C LEU A 464 -2.96 27.53 4.64
N LEU A 465 -4.26 27.69 4.39
CA LEU A 465 -4.81 28.92 3.82
C LEU A 465 -4.53 30.12 4.72
N VAL A 466 -4.86 30.04 6.01
CA VAL A 466 -4.62 31.13 6.98
C VAL A 466 -3.12 31.46 7.07
N ARG A 467 -2.25 30.45 7.19
CA ARG A 467 -0.79 30.65 7.25
C ARG A 467 -0.26 31.36 6.00
N ASN A 468 -0.68 30.93 4.83
CA ASN A 468 -0.21 31.52 3.57
C ASN A 468 -0.71 32.96 3.39
N LEU A 469 -1.96 33.28 3.77
CA LEU A 469 -2.48 34.64 3.76
C LEU A 469 -1.68 35.57 4.71
N VAL A 470 -1.33 35.07 5.91
CA VAL A 470 -0.51 35.86 6.85
C VAL A 470 0.89 36.08 6.29
N ARG A 471 1.51 35.08 5.68
CA ARG A 471 2.83 35.20 5.05
C ARG A 471 2.84 36.20 3.88
N ASP A 472 1.77 36.24 3.10
CA ASP A 472 1.54 37.16 2.01
C ASP A 472 1.24 38.62 2.48
N GLY A 473 1.18 38.88 3.79
CA GLY A 473 0.83 40.20 4.34
C GLY A 473 -0.68 40.47 4.33
N ARG A 474 -1.54 39.54 3.99
CA ARG A 474 -3.01 39.64 3.92
C ARG A 474 -3.67 39.26 5.27
N ALA A 475 -3.12 39.75 6.37
CA ALA A 475 -3.52 39.41 7.73
C ALA A 475 -5.01 39.65 8.00
N ALA A 476 -5.58 40.78 7.51
CA ALA A 476 -7.01 41.07 7.67
C ALA A 476 -7.93 40.05 6.95
N GLU A 477 -7.46 39.43 5.89
CA GLU A 477 -8.19 38.37 5.18
C GLU A 477 -8.05 37.04 5.89
N ALA A 478 -6.86 36.73 6.38
CA ALA A 478 -6.61 35.56 7.23
C ALA A 478 -7.53 35.57 8.47
N GLU A 479 -7.67 36.72 9.12
CA GLU A 479 -8.57 36.90 10.26
C GLU A 479 -10.03 36.65 9.89
N ARG A 480 -10.49 37.19 8.75
CA ARG A 480 -11.86 36.95 8.26
C ARG A 480 -12.12 35.47 7.96
N VAL A 481 -11.17 34.80 7.27
CA VAL A 481 -11.28 33.35 7.00
C VAL A 481 -11.37 32.55 8.29
N PHE A 482 -10.55 32.90 9.28
CA PHE A 482 -10.56 32.23 10.56
C PHE A 482 -11.82 32.54 11.39
N ALA A 483 -12.29 33.79 11.39
CA ALA A 483 -13.53 34.19 12.05
C ALA A 483 -14.75 33.46 11.45
N THR A 484 -14.81 33.33 10.13
CA THR A 484 -15.85 32.54 9.45
C THR A 484 -15.78 31.06 9.87
N LEU A 485 -14.59 30.48 9.98
CA LEU A 485 -14.41 29.12 10.47
C LEU A 485 -14.95 28.95 11.90
N VAL A 486 -14.63 29.90 12.78
CA VAL A 486 -15.10 29.86 14.18
C VAL A 486 -16.63 29.94 14.26
N HIS A 487 -17.26 30.69 13.37
CA HIS A 487 -18.73 30.78 13.29
C HIS A 487 -19.36 29.51 12.71
N ASP A 488 -18.84 29.01 11.56
CA ASP A 488 -19.48 27.93 10.79
C ASP A 488 -19.12 26.52 11.30
N ALA A 489 -17.95 26.37 11.90
CA ALA A 489 -17.44 25.09 12.37
C ALA A 489 -16.58 25.24 13.65
N PRO A 490 -17.18 25.68 14.77
CA PRO A 490 -16.44 25.96 16.00
C PRO A 490 -15.75 24.72 16.60
N ASP A 491 -16.25 23.53 16.29
CA ASP A 491 -15.69 22.25 16.74
C ASP A 491 -14.30 21.96 16.14
N ILE A 492 -14.00 22.45 14.94
CA ILE A 492 -12.66 22.28 14.30
C ILE A 492 -11.78 23.53 14.40
N ALA A 493 -12.32 24.68 14.78
CA ALA A 493 -11.55 25.92 14.88
C ALA A 493 -10.37 25.81 15.85
N GLY A 494 -10.56 25.09 16.97
CA GLY A 494 -9.49 24.82 17.91
C GLY A 494 -8.36 23.96 17.35
N ASP A 495 -8.69 22.98 16.54
CA ASP A 495 -7.72 22.07 15.90
C ASP A 495 -6.91 22.83 14.84
N VAL A 496 -7.56 23.73 14.08
CA VAL A 496 -6.87 24.64 13.14
C VAL A 496 -5.94 25.58 13.87
N ALA A 497 -6.39 26.18 14.99
CA ALA A 497 -5.56 27.07 15.79
C ALA A 497 -4.34 26.36 16.36
N GLU A 498 -4.48 25.13 16.85
CA GLU A 498 -3.37 24.33 17.37
C GLU A 498 -2.36 23.97 16.29
N LYS A 499 -2.81 23.62 15.08
CA LYS A 499 -1.91 23.39 13.95
C LYS A 499 -1.13 24.64 13.54
N LEU A 500 -1.80 25.77 13.45
CA LEU A 500 -1.14 27.05 13.16
C LEU A 500 -0.07 27.38 14.20
N TRP A 501 -0.40 27.21 15.47
CA TRP A 501 0.53 27.42 16.56
C TRP A 501 1.75 26.50 16.52
N THR A 502 1.55 25.21 16.29
CA THR A 502 2.65 24.22 16.23
C THR A 502 3.58 24.48 15.05
N TRP A 503 3.05 24.96 13.92
CA TRP A 503 3.86 25.33 12.76
C TRP A 503 4.64 26.62 12.98
N ASP A 504 4.03 27.64 13.59
CA ASP A 504 4.70 28.90 13.91
C ASP A 504 5.84 28.70 14.92
N ALA A 505 5.65 27.83 15.90
CA ALA A 505 6.69 27.46 16.86
C ALA A 505 7.87 26.67 16.25
N SER A 506 7.64 25.98 15.13
CA SER A 506 8.67 25.21 14.41
C SER A 506 9.40 26.05 13.34
N ASP A 507 8.76 27.10 12.84
CA ASP A 507 9.34 28.04 11.91
C ASP A 507 10.13 29.10 12.73
N HIS A 508 11.46 29.19 12.56
CA HIS A 508 12.34 30.08 13.32
C HIS A 508 12.04 31.61 13.15
N ARG A 509 10.85 31.94 12.68
CA ARG A 509 10.30 33.30 12.54
C ARG A 509 8.91 33.33 13.17
N PRO A 510 8.82 33.41 14.53
CA PRO A 510 7.52 33.57 15.18
C PRO A 510 6.86 34.83 14.62
N THR A 511 5.67 34.69 14.08
CA THR A 511 4.92 35.82 13.57
C THR A 511 4.02 36.34 14.69
N ASP A 512 4.34 37.53 15.26
CA ASP A 512 3.43 38.31 16.13
C ASP A 512 2.05 38.55 15.50
N ARG A 513 1.83 37.99 14.32
CA ARG A 513 0.67 38.17 13.45
C ARG A 513 -0.46 37.16 13.69
N LEU A 514 -0.23 36.11 14.47
CA LEU A 514 -1.22 35.05 14.72
C LEU A 514 -2.00 35.23 16.04
N GLY A 515 -1.71 36.25 16.82
CA GLY A 515 -2.38 36.52 18.11
C GLY A 515 -3.91 36.64 18.04
N PHE A 516 -4.48 37.00 16.86
CA PHE A 516 -5.91 37.05 16.65
C PHE A 516 -6.58 35.67 16.75
N ILE A 517 -5.88 34.59 16.41
CA ILE A 517 -6.43 33.22 16.34
C ILE A 517 -6.97 32.78 17.70
N TRP A 518 -6.15 32.92 18.74
CA TRP A 518 -6.55 32.50 20.08
C TRP A 518 -7.66 33.36 20.68
N ARG A 519 -7.76 34.65 20.31
CA ARG A 519 -8.88 35.51 20.71
C ARG A 519 -10.21 35.00 20.14
N HIS A 520 -10.24 34.59 18.87
CA HIS A 520 -11.44 34.01 18.27
C HIS A 520 -11.79 32.63 18.87
N VAL A 521 -10.79 31.79 19.16
CA VAL A 521 -11.02 30.49 19.84
C VAL A 521 -11.55 30.69 21.26
N LEU A 522 -11.02 31.67 22.00
CA LEU A 522 -11.51 32.00 23.33
C LEU A 522 -12.99 32.40 23.29
N PHE A 523 -13.33 33.34 22.40
CA PHE A 523 -14.70 33.80 22.23
C PHE A 523 -15.67 32.68 21.88
N ALA A 524 -15.29 31.80 20.94
CA ALA A 524 -16.13 30.65 20.56
C ALA A 524 -16.26 29.64 21.68
N ALA A 525 -15.19 29.34 22.41
CA ALA A 525 -15.21 28.41 23.52
C ALA A 525 -16.07 28.92 24.68
N GLU A 526 -16.03 30.22 24.98
CA GLU A 526 -16.90 30.86 25.98
C GLU A 526 -18.38 30.80 25.57
N ALA A 527 -18.67 31.12 24.29
CA ALA A 527 -20.02 31.04 23.74
C ALA A 527 -20.61 29.60 23.77
N ALA A 528 -19.76 28.60 23.59
CA ALA A 528 -20.11 27.18 23.62
C ALA A 528 -20.14 26.59 25.06
N GLY A 529 -19.69 27.34 26.06
CA GLY A 529 -19.57 26.85 27.44
C GLY A 529 -18.42 25.85 27.64
N ASP A 530 -17.46 25.76 26.70
CA ASP A 530 -16.29 24.89 26.78
C ASP A 530 -15.20 25.54 27.65
N VAL A 531 -15.32 25.34 28.96
CA VAL A 531 -14.42 25.93 29.96
C VAL A 531 -12.96 25.44 29.80
N ALA A 532 -12.73 24.21 29.31
CA ALA A 532 -11.40 23.66 29.15
C ALA A 532 -10.68 24.36 27.98
N ARG A 533 -11.34 24.49 26.85
CA ARG A 533 -10.84 25.14 25.64
C ARG A 533 -10.69 26.66 25.84
N ALA A 534 -11.61 27.31 26.56
CA ALA A 534 -11.49 28.72 26.90
C ALA A 534 -10.27 29.00 27.79
N ARG A 535 -10.00 28.16 28.80
CA ARG A 535 -8.82 28.29 29.67
C ARG A 535 -7.51 28.08 28.89
N GLU A 536 -7.48 27.17 27.94
CA GLU A 536 -6.29 26.94 27.12
C GLU A 536 -6.05 28.11 26.17
N ALA A 537 -7.06 28.61 25.48
CA ALA A 537 -6.97 29.79 24.63
C ALA A 537 -6.49 31.03 25.41
N ALA A 538 -7.03 31.26 26.61
CA ALA A 538 -6.61 32.37 27.47
C ALA A 538 -5.13 32.24 27.94
N ARG A 539 -4.65 31.02 28.19
CA ARG A 539 -3.24 30.77 28.50
C ARG A 539 -2.31 31.06 27.33
N ARG A 540 -2.74 30.73 26.11
CA ARG A 540 -1.99 31.01 24.88
C ARG A 540 -1.90 32.50 24.60
N ILE A 541 -3.01 33.24 24.72
CA ILE A 541 -3.03 34.71 24.58
C ILE A 541 -2.01 35.36 25.53
N LYS A 542 -1.99 34.96 26.83
CA LYS A 542 -1.05 35.50 27.82
C LYS A 542 0.42 35.16 27.58
N ARG A 543 0.73 34.23 26.72
CA ARG A 543 2.12 33.89 26.34
C ARG A 543 2.59 34.75 25.15
N ASP A 544 1.64 35.25 24.36
CA ASP A 544 1.91 36.11 23.20
C ASP A 544 1.96 37.59 23.56
N GLU A 545 1.40 37.99 24.71
CA GLU A 545 1.56 39.33 25.34
C GLU A 545 2.84 39.41 26.21
#